data_da38e2313084f1112208c5fef3b98aaa
#
_entry.id   da38e2313084f1112208c5fef3b98aaa
#
_cell.length_a   1.000
_cell.length_b   1.000
_cell.length_c   1.000
_cell.angle_alpha   90.00
_cell.angle_beta   90.00
_cell.angle_gamma   90.00
#
_symmetry.space_group_name_H-M   'P 1'
#
loop_
_entity.id
_entity.type
_entity.pdbx_description
1 polymer ?
#
loop_
_entity_poly.entity_id
_entity_poly.type
_entity_poly.pdbx_seq_one_letter_code
_entity_poly.pdbx_strand_id
1 'polypeptide(L)'
;MLRREFLTVRNRLTEDVVQEAGGALAARALELPELARARTVAAYVSVGSEPDTLALLDALRARGVRVLLPALLPDNDLDWGEYAGPDSLARIQHGGKMALFEPSGEHLGPAAVTAADVVLLPGLAVDARGMRLGRGGGSYDRVLARLERAGACPALVVLLYDTEVVARVPAEAHDRPVHAVVTPSGVRRFPGT
;
A
#
# COMPACT_ATOMS: atom_id res chain seq x y z
N MET A 1 -20.60 3.50 -5.98
CA MET A 1 -21.30 2.24 -5.72
C MET A 1 -20.31 1.13 -5.44
N LEU A 2 -19.42 0.78 -6.36
CA LEU A 2 -18.43 -0.30 -6.20
C LEU A 2 -17.53 -0.18 -4.94
N ARG A 3 -16.98 1.00 -4.65
CA ARG A 3 -16.16 1.21 -3.43
C ARG A 3 -16.90 0.85 -2.15
N ARG A 4 -18.18 1.21 -2.08
CA ARG A 4 -19.02 0.94 -0.92
C ARG A 4 -19.26 -0.57 -0.72
N GLU A 5 -19.37 -1.31 -1.80
CA GLU A 5 -19.56 -2.77 -1.77
C GLU A 5 -18.34 -3.46 -1.16
N PHE A 6 -17.13 -3.12 -1.62
CA PHE A 6 -15.90 -3.67 -1.06
C PHE A 6 -15.73 -3.30 0.44
N LEU A 7 -16.00 -2.05 0.81
CA LEU A 7 -15.93 -1.62 2.20
C LEU A 7 -16.95 -2.36 3.08
N THR A 8 -18.15 -2.60 2.57
CA THR A 8 -19.17 -3.36 3.29
C THR A 8 -18.72 -4.80 3.55
N VAL A 9 -18.13 -5.45 2.56
CA VAL A 9 -17.58 -6.81 2.73
C VAL A 9 -16.43 -6.80 3.74
N ARG A 10 -15.50 -5.86 3.63
CA ARG A 10 -14.37 -5.73 4.57
C ARG A 10 -14.83 -5.51 6.02
N ASN A 11 -15.85 -4.70 6.22
CA ASN A 11 -16.36 -4.38 7.56
C ASN A 11 -16.98 -5.59 8.28
N ARG A 12 -17.24 -6.69 7.56
CA ARG A 12 -17.71 -7.95 8.15
C ARG A 12 -16.57 -8.87 8.59
N LEU A 13 -15.34 -8.55 8.23
CA LEU A 13 -14.17 -9.36 8.60
C LEU A 13 -13.87 -9.19 10.09
N THR A 14 -13.52 -10.29 10.73
CA THR A 14 -13.04 -10.27 12.11
C THR A 14 -11.58 -9.86 12.16
N GLU A 15 -11.12 -9.40 13.31
CA GLU A 15 -9.72 -9.05 13.52
C GLU A 15 -8.78 -10.23 13.26
N ASP A 16 -9.17 -11.45 13.68
CA ASP A 16 -8.40 -12.67 13.44
C ASP A 16 -8.21 -12.94 11.95
N VAL A 17 -9.27 -12.78 11.15
CA VAL A 17 -9.21 -12.95 9.69
C VAL A 17 -8.28 -11.92 9.05
N VAL A 18 -8.35 -10.67 9.50
CA VAL A 18 -7.49 -9.58 9.00
C VAL A 18 -6.02 -9.88 9.31
N GLN A 19 -5.70 -10.33 10.51
CA GLN A 19 -4.34 -10.68 10.92
C GLN A 19 -3.81 -11.92 10.19
N GLU A 20 -4.63 -12.95 10.07
CA GLU A 20 -4.27 -14.17 9.35
C GLU A 20 -3.98 -13.90 7.88
N ALA A 21 -4.83 -13.11 7.24
CA ALA A 21 -4.62 -12.65 5.87
C ALA A 21 -3.32 -11.86 5.73
N GLY A 22 -3.01 -11.00 6.70
CA GLY A 22 -1.77 -10.21 6.73
C GLY A 22 -0.53 -11.09 6.81
N GLY A 23 -0.55 -12.14 7.63
CA GLY A 23 0.56 -13.10 7.73
C GLY A 23 0.79 -13.88 6.43
N ALA A 24 -0.28 -14.39 5.83
CA ALA A 24 -0.21 -15.08 4.54
C ALA A 24 0.28 -14.16 3.42
N LEU A 25 -0.23 -12.94 3.39
CA LEU A 25 0.13 -11.92 2.42
C LEU A 25 1.62 -11.53 2.53
N ALA A 26 2.13 -11.38 3.76
CA ALA A 26 3.54 -11.10 4.02
C ALA A 26 4.42 -12.20 3.45
N ALA A 27 4.09 -13.47 3.67
CA ALA A 27 4.83 -14.60 3.14
C ALA A 27 4.87 -14.58 1.60
N ARG A 28 3.75 -14.26 0.94
CA ARG A 28 3.67 -14.17 -0.51
C ARG A 28 4.44 -12.96 -1.05
N ALA A 29 4.30 -11.80 -0.41
CA ALA A 29 5.00 -10.59 -0.82
C ALA A 29 6.52 -10.77 -0.79
N LEU A 30 7.04 -11.42 0.24
CA LEU A 30 8.49 -11.65 0.40
C LEU A 30 9.08 -12.60 -0.63
N GLU A 31 8.25 -13.36 -1.35
CA GLU A 31 8.67 -14.20 -2.47
C GLU A 31 8.87 -13.39 -3.77
N LEU A 32 8.36 -12.15 -3.85
CA LEU A 32 8.56 -11.30 -5.02
C LEU A 32 10.04 -10.95 -5.20
N PRO A 33 10.63 -11.19 -6.39
CA PRO A 33 12.02 -10.83 -6.67
C PRO A 33 12.31 -9.34 -6.44
N GLU A 34 11.37 -8.47 -6.75
CA GLU A 34 11.49 -7.02 -6.55
C GLU A 34 11.67 -6.68 -5.07
N LEU A 35 10.90 -7.32 -4.18
CA LEU A 35 11.04 -7.13 -2.74
C LEU A 35 12.30 -7.80 -2.18
N ALA A 36 12.66 -8.95 -2.69
CA ALA A 36 13.89 -9.65 -2.27
C ALA A 36 15.16 -8.85 -2.56
N ARG A 37 15.14 -8.00 -3.59
CA ARG A 37 16.27 -7.16 -4.02
C ARG A 37 16.17 -5.72 -3.56
N ALA A 38 15.04 -5.31 -3.01
CA ALA A 38 14.80 -3.93 -2.63
C ALA A 38 15.70 -3.49 -1.47
N ARG A 39 16.22 -2.29 -1.57
CA ARG A 39 16.92 -1.59 -0.47
C ARG A 39 15.99 -0.65 0.27
N THR A 40 15.08 -0.01 -0.45
CA THR A 40 14.08 0.91 0.07
C THR A 40 12.71 0.55 -0.47
N VAL A 41 11.75 0.41 0.43
CA VAL A 41 10.36 0.11 0.12
C VAL A 41 9.48 1.18 0.74
N ALA A 42 8.65 1.83 -0.07
CA ALA A 42 7.56 2.65 0.43
C ALA A 42 6.36 1.74 0.68
N ALA A 43 5.88 1.74 1.91
CA ALA A 43 4.78 0.88 2.35
C ALA A 43 3.73 1.72 3.09
N TYR A 44 2.85 1.09 3.83
CA TYR A 44 1.84 1.77 4.66
C TYR A 44 1.45 0.89 5.84
N VAL A 45 0.95 1.53 6.89
CA VAL A 45 0.32 0.83 8.01
C VAL A 45 -1.15 0.63 7.65
N SER A 46 -1.60 -0.62 7.67
CA SER A 46 -2.99 -0.99 7.38
C SER A 46 -3.97 -0.26 8.31
N VAL A 47 -5.11 0.15 7.77
CA VAL A 47 -6.17 0.89 8.46
C VAL A 47 -7.46 0.07 8.44
N GLY A 48 -8.11 -0.05 9.58
CA GLY A 48 -9.39 -0.76 9.70
C GLY A 48 -9.30 -2.21 9.25
N SER A 49 -10.11 -2.59 8.29
CA SER A 49 -10.20 -3.97 7.78
C SER A 49 -9.31 -4.23 6.55
N GLU A 50 -8.35 -3.36 6.25
CA GLU A 50 -7.31 -3.67 5.26
C GLU A 50 -6.53 -4.90 5.71
N PRO A 51 -6.00 -5.73 4.76
CA PRO A 51 -5.09 -6.81 5.15
C PRO A 51 -3.97 -6.25 6.01
N ASP A 52 -3.70 -6.86 7.17
CA ASP A 52 -2.71 -6.35 8.11
C ASP A 52 -1.32 -6.32 7.48
N THR A 53 -0.64 -5.18 7.57
CA THR A 53 0.68 -4.99 6.98
C THR A 53 1.83 -5.09 7.98
N LEU A 54 1.56 -5.12 9.28
CA LEU A 54 2.62 -5.06 10.30
C LEU A 54 3.62 -6.20 10.19
N ALA A 55 3.16 -7.43 9.94
CA ALA A 55 4.04 -8.58 9.75
C ALA A 55 5.00 -8.37 8.58
N LEU A 56 4.52 -7.81 7.48
CA LEU A 56 5.35 -7.50 6.31
C LEU A 56 6.37 -6.39 6.61
N LEU A 57 5.94 -5.33 7.28
CA LEU A 57 6.82 -4.22 7.65
C LEU A 57 7.97 -4.70 8.54
N ASP A 58 7.66 -5.51 9.55
CA ASP A 58 8.66 -6.05 10.47
C ASP A 58 9.62 -7.01 9.76
N ALA A 59 9.11 -7.84 8.85
CA ALA A 59 9.92 -8.76 8.08
C ALA A 59 10.88 -8.04 7.11
N LEU A 60 10.42 -6.99 6.46
CA LEU A 60 11.27 -6.15 5.60
C LEU A 60 12.37 -5.48 6.41
N ARG A 61 12.03 -4.90 7.55
CA ARG A 61 12.98 -4.27 8.44
C ARG A 61 14.02 -5.28 8.97
N ALA A 62 13.59 -6.47 9.35
CA ALA A 62 14.48 -7.53 9.82
C ALA A 62 15.49 -7.98 8.74
N ARG A 63 15.16 -7.81 7.48
CA ARG A 63 16.05 -8.08 6.33
C ARG A 63 16.97 -6.91 5.98
N GLY A 64 16.94 -5.83 6.75
CA GLY A 64 17.75 -4.63 6.51
C GLY A 64 17.17 -3.70 5.43
N VAL A 65 15.92 -3.90 5.02
CA VAL A 65 15.24 -3.01 4.07
C VAL A 65 14.85 -1.72 4.78
N ARG A 66 15.12 -0.58 4.14
CA ARG A 66 14.63 0.70 4.60
C ARG A 66 13.16 0.83 4.22
N VAL A 67 12.29 0.92 5.22
CA VAL A 67 10.84 1.03 5.01
C VAL A 67 10.40 2.47 5.26
N LEU A 68 9.78 3.08 4.25
CA LEU A 68 9.18 4.41 4.34
C LEU A 68 7.67 4.26 4.53
N LEU A 69 7.12 4.98 5.50
CA LEU A 69 5.69 5.00 5.79
C LEU A 69 5.11 6.40 5.61
N PRO A 70 3.86 6.50 5.15
CA PRO A 70 3.26 7.79 4.84
C PRO A 70 2.76 8.52 6.08
N ALA A 71 2.87 9.83 6.05
CA ALA A 71 2.20 10.76 6.95
C ALA A 71 1.31 11.68 6.10
N LEU A 72 0.01 11.72 6.44
CA LEU A 72 -0.97 12.46 5.67
C LEU A 72 -0.81 13.98 5.91
N LEU A 73 -0.64 14.73 4.82
CA LEU A 73 -0.59 16.19 4.84
C LEU A 73 -2.00 16.81 4.68
N PRO A 74 -2.18 18.07 5.08
CA PRO A 74 -3.49 18.75 4.99
C PRO A 74 -4.11 18.80 3.59
N ASP A 75 -3.27 18.80 2.54
CA ASP A 75 -3.69 18.81 1.14
C ASP A 75 -3.92 17.42 0.56
N ASN A 76 -3.93 16.37 1.39
CA ASN A 76 -4.01 14.96 1.03
C ASN A 76 -2.77 14.41 0.30
N ASP A 77 -1.69 15.16 0.20
CA ASP A 77 -0.39 14.61 -0.20
C ASP A 77 0.19 13.76 0.94
N LEU A 78 1.21 12.96 0.64
CA LEU A 78 1.88 12.12 1.61
C LEU A 78 3.31 12.58 1.81
N ASP A 79 3.65 12.87 3.06
CA ASP A 79 5.01 12.92 3.55
C ASP A 79 5.46 11.52 3.96
N TRP A 80 6.72 11.32 4.18
CA TRP A 80 7.30 10.01 4.45
C TRP A 80 8.25 10.06 5.64
N GLY A 81 8.19 9.01 6.47
CA GLY A 81 9.12 8.80 7.55
C GLY A 81 9.57 7.34 7.59
N GLU A 82 10.72 7.09 8.20
CA GLU A 82 11.30 5.76 8.27
C GLU A 82 10.65 4.93 9.40
N TYR A 83 10.33 3.69 9.09
CA TYR A 83 9.81 2.74 10.08
C TYR A 83 10.97 2.14 10.89
N ALA A 84 10.94 2.35 12.19
CA ALA A 84 11.95 1.84 13.12
C ALA A 84 11.36 0.85 14.15
N GLY A 85 10.27 0.21 13.83
CA GLY A 85 9.54 -0.73 14.69
C GLY A 85 8.22 -0.15 15.20
N PRO A 86 7.41 -0.97 15.91
CA PRO A 86 6.08 -0.53 16.35
C PRO A 86 6.08 0.73 17.21
N ASP A 87 7.12 0.91 18.05
CA ASP A 87 7.24 2.09 18.91
C ASP A 87 7.56 3.39 18.16
N SER A 88 7.91 3.30 16.88
CA SER A 88 8.14 4.46 16.02
C SER A 88 6.87 5.01 15.40
N LEU A 89 5.72 4.41 15.67
CA LEU A 89 4.42 4.83 15.15
C LEU A 89 3.63 5.62 16.17
N ALA A 90 3.01 6.71 15.71
CA ALA A 90 2.08 7.50 16.51
C ALA A 90 0.69 7.45 15.88
N ARG A 91 -0.34 7.35 16.72
CA ARG A 91 -1.74 7.41 16.28
C ARG A 91 -2.12 8.88 16.08
N ILE A 92 -2.39 9.25 14.83
CA ILE A 92 -2.71 10.65 14.47
C ILE A 92 -4.15 10.71 13.97
N GLN A 93 -4.92 11.65 14.55
CA GLN A 93 -6.29 11.94 14.13
C GLN A 93 -6.28 13.07 13.10
N HIS A 94 -6.81 12.81 11.91
CA HIS A 94 -6.93 13.79 10.83
C HIS A 94 -8.37 14.27 10.69
N GLY A 95 -8.80 15.18 11.57
CA GLY A 95 -10.16 15.72 11.57
C GLY A 95 -11.21 14.63 11.76
N GLY A 96 -12.25 14.60 10.90
CA GLY A 96 -13.31 13.58 10.92
C GLY A 96 -12.96 12.26 10.22
N LYS A 97 -11.74 12.13 9.73
CA LYS A 97 -11.26 10.89 9.07
C LYS A 97 -10.86 9.85 10.10
N MET A 98 -10.70 8.60 9.66
CA MET A 98 -10.16 7.54 10.50
C MET A 98 -8.74 7.89 10.95
N ALA A 99 -8.40 7.62 12.22
CA ALA A 99 -7.06 7.82 12.73
C ALA A 99 -6.06 6.91 11.99
N LEU A 100 -4.87 7.46 11.72
CA LEU A 100 -3.78 6.76 11.05
C LEU A 100 -2.62 6.54 12.00
N PHE A 101 -1.88 5.45 11.81
CA PHE A 101 -0.58 5.26 12.46
C PHE A 101 0.51 5.75 11.52
N GLU A 102 1.24 6.76 11.97
CA GLU A 102 2.24 7.46 11.17
C GLU A 102 3.61 7.44 11.85
N PRO A 103 4.71 7.52 11.07
CA PRO A 103 6.04 7.58 11.66
C PRO A 103 6.19 8.82 12.56
N SER A 104 6.64 8.62 13.79
CA SER A 104 6.81 9.68 14.79
C SER A 104 8.16 10.39 14.71
N GLY A 105 9.09 9.85 13.92
CA GLY A 105 10.41 10.43 13.73
C GLY A 105 10.46 11.54 12.68
N GLU A 106 11.64 11.78 12.15
CA GLU A 106 11.85 12.79 11.13
C GLU A 106 11.03 12.50 9.85
N HIS A 107 10.37 13.52 9.34
CA HIS A 107 9.71 13.47 8.04
C HIS A 107 10.69 13.92 6.94
N LEU A 108 10.71 13.16 5.85
CA LEU A 108 11.73 13.27 4.81
C LEU A 108 11.27 14.09 3.59
N GLY A 109 10.02 14.50 3.58
CA GLY A 109 9.38 15.20 2.46
C GLY A 109 8.64 14.29 1.50
N PRO A 110 7.65 14.81 0.75
CA PRO A 110 6.88 14.03 -0.22
C PRO A 110 7.72 13.38 -1.32
N ALA A 111 8.84 14.00 -1.70
CA ALA A 111 9.74 13.48 -2.73
C ALA A 111 10.54 12.25 -2.28
N ALA A 112 10.55 11.90 -1.00
CA ALA A 112 11.30 10.76 -0.47
C ALA A 112 10.88 9.44 -1.12
N VAL A 113 9.62 9.32 -1.56
CA VAL A 113 9.10 8.13 -2.25
C VAL A 113 9.84 7.82 -3.56
N THR A 114 10.46 8.81 -4.17
CA THR A 114 11.20 8.63 -5.44
C THR A 114 12.45 7.77 -5.29
N ALA A 115 12.93 7.58 -4.06
CA ALA A 115 14.05 6.70 -3.75
C ALA A 115 13.65 5.23 -3.56
N ALA A 116 12.36 4.93 -3.54
CA ALA A 116 11.89 3.56 -3.33
C ALA A 116 12.13 2.67 -4.55
N ASP A 117 12.55 1.44 -4.29
CA ASP A 117 12.65 0.38 -5.31
C ASP A 117 11.30 -0.29 -5.56
N VAL A 118 10.47 -0.34 -4.53
CA VAL A 118 9.11 -0.89 -4.56
C VAL A 118 8.18 0.05 -3.80
N VAL A 119 6.99 0.27 -4.33
CA VAL A 119 5.89 0.95 -3.64
C VAL A 119 4.76 -0.04 -3.43
N LEU A 120 4.46 -0.34 -2.18
CA LEU A 120 3.30 -1.12 -1.78
C LEU A 120 2.11 -0.18 -1.65
N LEU A 121 1.03 -0.48 -2.37
CA LEU A 121 -0.13 0.38 -2.47
C LEU A 121 -1.34 -0.25 -1.77
N PRO A 122 -2.10 0.53 -1.00
CA PRO A 122 -3.43 0.10 -0.56
C PRO A 122 -4.42 0.21 -1.71
N GLY A 123 -5.53 -0.50 -1.60
CA GLY A 123 -6.61 -0.43 -2.56
C GLY A 123 -7.83 -1.19 -2.07
N LEU A 124 -8.92 -1.12 -2.83
CA LEU A 124 -10.15 -1.87 -2.60
C LEU A 124 -10.34 -3.00 -3.60
N ALA A 125 -9.76 -2.86 -4.78
CA ALA A 125 -9.81 -3.87 -5.84
C ALA A 125 -8.74 -3.58 -6.89
N VAL A 126 -8.43 -4.60 -7.69
CA VAL A 126 -7.63 -4.49 -8.91
C VAL A 126 -8.27 -5.34 -10.00
N ASP A 127 -8.20 -4.89 -11.24
CA ASP A 127 -8.74 -5.64 -12.36
C ASP A 127 -7.65 -6.34 -13.20
N ALA A 128 -8.09 -7.07 -14.23
CA ALA A 128 -7.20 -7.84 -15.10
C ALA A 128 -6.17 -6.99 -15.87
N ARG A 129 -6.39 -5.67 -15.96
CA ARG A 129 -5.47 -4.72 -16.58
C ARG A 129 -4.43 -4.17 -15.59
N GLY A 130 -4.53 -4.50 -14.32
CA GLY A 130 -3.73 -3.92 -13.25
C GLY A 130 -4.24 -2.56 -12.76
N MET A 131 -5.46 -2.17 -13.14
CA MET A 131 -6.05 -0.91 -12.70
C MET A 131 -6.58 -1.05 -11.28
N ARG A 132 -6.12 -0.17 -10.39
CA ARG A 132 -6.40 -0.19 -8.95
C ARG A 132 -7.57 0.74 -8.62
N LEU A 133 -8.52 0.23 -7.85
CA LEU A 133 -9.57 1.03 -7.23
C LEU A 133 -9.13 1.45 -5.83
N GLY A 134 -8.91 2.75 -5.61
CA GLY A 134 -8.60 3.31 -4.30
C GLY A 134 -9.84 3.75 -3.52
N ARG A 135 -9.62 4.29 -2.33
CA ARG A 135 -10.71 4.81 -1.47
C ARG A 135 -11.29 6.14 -1.94
N GLY A 136 -10.62 6.84 -2.87
CA GLY A 136 -11.10 8.11 -3.45
C GLY A 136 -10.48 9.37 -2.85
N GLY A 137 -9.57 9.27 -1.90
CA GLY A 137 -8.90 10.44 -1.28
C GLY A 137 -7.84 11.10 -2.16
N GLY A 138 -7.34 10.41 -3.17
CA GLY A 138 -6.37 10.93 -4.14
C GLY A 138 -4.92 10.97 -3.68
N SER A 139 -4.61 10.54 -2.44
CA SER A 139 -3.25 10.58 -1.91
C SER A 139 -2.26 9.75 -2.73
N TYR A 140 -2.64 8.53 -3.10
CA TYR A 140 -1.77 7.67 -3.89
C TYR A 140 -1.73 8.04 -5.37
N ASP A 141 -2.77 8.66 -5.90
CA ASP A 141 -2.72 9.23 -7.25
C ASP A 141 -1.66 10.34 -7.33
N ARG A 142 -1.52 11.14 -6.27
CA ARG A 142 -0.45 12.14 -6.13
C ARG A 142 0.93 11.52 -6.05
N VAL A 143 1.07 10.41 -5.31
CA VAL A 143 2.33 9.64 -5.24
C VAL A 143 2.72 9.14 -6.63
N LEU A 144 1.81 8.51 -7.35
CA LEU A 144 2.08 7.98 -8.69
C LEU A 144 2.43 9.09 -9.70
N ALA A 145 1.74 10.22 -9.63
CA ALA A 145 2.06 11.38 -10.47
C ALA A 145 3.44 11.97 -10.15
N ARG A 146 3.83 11.99 -8.89
CA ARG A 146 5.16 12.45 -8.45
C ARG A 146 6.26 11.54 -8.96
N LEU A 147 6.07 10.23 -8.87
CA LEU A 147 7.02 9.25 -9.40
C LEU A 147 7.23 9.44 -10.89
N GLU A 148 6.15 9.64 -11.64
CA GLU A 148 6.22 9.89 -13.08
C GLU A 148 7.00 11.16 -13.41
N ARG A 149 6.67 12.27 -12.76
CA ARG A 149 7.37 13.55 -12.97
C ARG A 149 8.85 13.47 -12.65
N ALA A 150 9.23 12.66 -11.66
CA ALA A 150 10.62 12.45 -11.28
C ALA A 150 11.36 11.45 -12.17
N GLY A 151 10.68 10.78 -13.10
CA GLY A 151 11.26 9.70 -13.90
C GLY A 151 11.62 8.46 -13.06
N ALA A 152 11.04 8.33 -11.87
CA ALA A 152 11.25 7.17 -11.02
C ALA A 152 10.32 6.02 -11.43
N CYS A 153 10.86 4.81 -11.48
CA CYS A 153 10.16 3.61 -11.95
C CYS A 153 10.21 2.48 -10.92
N PRO A 154 9.73 2.68 -9.68
CA PRO A 154 9.66 1.58 -8.72
C PRO A 154 8.66 0.53 -9.19
N ALA A 155 8.81 -0.70 -8.70
CA ALA A 155 7.77 -1.70 -8.87
C ALA A 155 6.54 -1.28 -8.03
N LEU A 156 5.37 -1.28 -8.64
CA LEU A 156 4.10 -0.93 -8.00
C LEU A 156 3.33 -2.21 -7.68
N VAL A 157 3.09 -2.46 -6.41
CA VAL A 157 2.44 -3.70 -5.94
C VAL A 157 1.29 -3.34 -5.02
N VAL A 158 0.08 -3.79 -5.36
CA VAL A 158 -1.10 -3.60 -4.51
C VAL A 158 -1.33 -4.82 -3.63
N LEU A 159 -1.73 -4.59 -2.38
CA LEU A 159 -1.99 -5.64 -1.39
C LEU A 159 -3.52 -5.72 -1.16
N LEU A 160 -4.11 -6.89 -1.41
CA LEU A 160 -5.56 -7.08 -1.39
C LEU A 160 -5.95 -8.45 -0.81
N TYR A 161 -7.23 -8.61 -0.51
CA TYR A 161 -7.85 -9.92 -0.29
C TYR A 161 -8.11 -10.63 -1.63
N ASP A 162 -8.21 -11.94 -1.62
CA ASP A 162 -8.41 -12.77 -2.82
C ASP A 162 -9.64 -12.36 -3.63
N THR A 163 -10.74 -12.00 -2.95
CA THR A 163 -12.00 -11.61 -3.59
C THR A 163 -11.98 -10.23 -4.24
N GLU A 164 -10.90 -9.49 -4.06
CA GLU A 164 -10.76 -8.11 -4.56
C GLU A 164 -10.00 -8.03 -5.88
N VAL A 165 -9.59 -9.17 -6.41
CA VAL A 165 -9.10 -9.29 -7.79
C VAL A 165 -10.30 -9.57 -8.68
N VAL A 166 -10.70 -8.59 -9.49
CA VAL A 166 -11.98 -8.59 -10.23
C VAL A 166 -11.78 -8.41 -11.73
N ALA A 167 -12.85 -8.61 -12.50
CA ALA A 167 -12.78 -8.50 -13.95
C ALA A 167 -12.46 -7.07 -14.43
N ARG A 168 -13.10 -6.07 -13.82
CA ARG A 168 -12.95 -4.67 -14.21
C ARG A 168 -13.28 -3.70 -13.08
N VAL A 169 -12.50 -2.63 -12.98
CA VAL A 169 -12.77 -1.46 -12.13
C VAL A 169 -12.88 -0.22 -13.00
N PRO A 170 -13.59 0.83 -12.53
CA PRO A 170 -13.57 2.14 -13.20
C PRO A 170 -12.14 2.67 -13.26
N ALA A 171 -11.75 3.19 -14.41
CA ALA A 171 -10.44 3.80 -14.60
C ALA A 171 -10.56 5.05 -15.46
N GLU A 172 -9.73 6.04 -15.16
CA GLU A 172 -9.62 7.27 -15.92
C GLU A 172 -8.34 7.27 -16.77
N ALA A 173 -8.26 8.17 -17.75
CA ALA A 173 -7.14 8.21 -18.68
C ALA A 173 -5.77 8.45 -18.00
N HIS A 174 -5.76 9.13 -16.85
CA HIS A 174 -4.55 9.39 -16.06
C HIS A 174 -4.18 8.27 -15.07
N ASP A 175 -5.06 7.29 -14.87
CA ASP A 175 -4.80 6.18 -13.96
C ASP A 175 -3.71 5.27 -14.52
N ARG A 176 -2.87 4.77 -13.62
CA ARG A 176 -1.76 3.91 -13.98
C ARG A 176 -1.97 2.50 -13.47
N PRO A 177 -1.65 1.49 -14.30
CA PRO A 177 -1.68 0.11 -13.85
C PRO A 177 -0.57 -0.16 -12.83
N VAL A 178 -0.84 -1.05 -11.89
CA VAL A 178 0.18 -1.64 -11.02
C VAL A 178 0.86 -2.82 -11.74
N HIS A 179 2.05 -3.19 -11.29
CA HIS A 179 2.82 -4.30 -11.87
C HIS A 179 2.34 -5.66 -11.36
N ALA A 180 1.88 -5.71 -10.11
CA ALA A 180 1.43 -6.94 -9.48
C ALA A 180 0.43 -6.68 -8.36
N VAL A 181 -0.33 -7.72 -8.04
CA VAL A 181 -1.13 -7.80 -6.81
C VAL A 181 -0.64 -8.98 -5.98
N VAL A 182 -0.56 -8.77 -4.67
CA VAL A 182 -0.33 -9.83 -3.69
C VAL A 182 -1.59 -10.02 -2.89
N THR A 183 -2.05 -11.26 -2.80
CA THR A 183 -3.17 -11.68 -1.97
C THR A 183 -2.72 -12.82 -1.05
N PRO A 184 -3.50 -13.20 -0.04
CA PRO A 184 -3.17 -14.36 0.80
C PRO A 184 -2.90 -15.64 0.01
N SER A 185 -3.56 -15.83 -1.13
CA SER A 185 -3.41 -17.04 -1.97
C SER A 185 -2.22 -16.99 -2.93
N GLY A 186 -1.65 -15.83 -3.22
CA GLY A 186 -0.52 -15.75 -4.14
C GLY A 186 -0.28 -14.38 -4.77
N VAL A 187 0.53 -14.38 -5.81
CA VAL A 187 0.91 -13.20 -6.58
C VAL A 187 0.37 -13.32 -8.00
N ARG A 188 -0.18 -12.24 -8.50
CA ARG A 188 -0.54 -12.11 -9.92
C ARG A 188 0.18 -10.90 -10.52
N ARG A 189 0.89 -11.14 -11.62
CA ARG A 189 1.53 -10.07 -12.40
C ARG A 189 0.61 -9.62 -13.53
N PHE A 190 0.71 -8.34 -13.89
CA PHE A 190 -0.06 -7.78 -14.98
C PHE A 190 0.82 -7.57 -16.20
N PRO A 191 0.34 -7.91 -17.42
CA PRO A 191 1.13 -7.78 -18.65
C PRO A 191 1.27 -6.31 -19.06
N GLY A 192 2.41 -5.98 -19.71
CA GLY A 192 2.63 -4.65 -20.29
C GLY A 192 2.99 -3.54 -19.31
N THR A 193 3.41 -3.90 -18.09
CA THR A 193 3.88 -2.95 -17.07
C THR A 193 5.38 -3.02 -16.87
#